data_f8f9bf26adf9c1dd7bb8a658fe005c77
#
_entry.id   f8f9bf26adf9c1dd7bb8a658fe005c77
#
_cell.length_a   1.000
_cell.length_b   1.000
_cell.length_c   1.000
_cell.angle_alpha   90.00
_cell.angle_beta   90.00
_cell.angle_gamma   90.00
#
_symmetry.space_group_name_H-M   'P 1'
#
loop_
_entity.id
_entity.type
_entity.pdbx_description
1 polymer ?
#
loop_
_entity_poly.entity_id
_entity_poly.type
_entity_poly.pdbx_seq_one_letter_code
_entity_poly.pdbx_strand_id
1 'polypeptide(L)'
;MRFEAAIFDLDGTLLDSTGVWDGILAHCLSERGLGCPEDYVAEVCSRSFAEAADYTIARFGLDERPERLIEEWNALSLDEYANRVRLLPGALDYLQRLSAQGVRLAVATSLPERLYRPCLERLGIAGMFGALCSTDETGKGKAEPDLFLLAAGRLGVDIGSCAVFDDTLDAVRAARSAGMLAVAVLSPCSPPGIEDEADVCVRSWTGETGEGEHWELYDENRRGTGLMMRRGDPVPAGLYHICASGWLMDSRGRVLLTQRTADKSFPLAWESTGGCVRFGEDSLSGILRELHEELGLELAAGDARLIRSVRREDDFYDVWLFPAPEPMPQLRLQREEVCGARWATADELLELDRRGELHPLLYYCSEIAALCRGR
;
A
#
# COMPACT_ATOMS: atom_id res chain seq x y z
N MET A 1 12.37 6.97 -6.11
CA MET A 1 13.41 6.08 -5.55
C MET A 1 13.00 4.67 -5.88
N ARG A 2 13.80 3.91 -6.64
CA ARG A 2 13.47 2.53 -7.04
C ARG A 2 14.35 1.59 -6.24
N PHE A 3 13.78 0.64 -5.53
CA PHE A 3 14.55 -0.43 -4.90
C PHE A 3 14.66 -1.64 -5.86
N GLU A 4 15.78 -2.34 -5.78
CA GLU A 4 16.05 -3.56 -6.56
C GLU A 4 15.75 -4.83 -5.76
N ALA A 5 15.65 -4.70 -4.44
CA ALA A 5 15.29 -5.78 -3.53
C ALA A 5 14.28 -5.33 -2.50
N ALA A 6 13.33 -6.20 -2.16
CA ALA A 6 12.36 -6.04 -1.10
C ALA A 6 12.58 -7.16 -0.06
N ILE A 7 12.82 -6.75 1.19
CA ILE A 7 13.08 -7.61 2.32
C ILE A 7 11.87 -7.54 3.26
N PHE A 8 11.19 -8.65 3.45
CA PHE A 8 9.95 -8.70 4.21
C PHE A 8 10.12 -9.41 5.54
N ASP A 9 9.55 -8.84 6.57
CA ASP A 9 9.16 -9.64 7.73
C ASP A 9 8.00 -10.57 7.39
N LEU A 10 7.67 -11.48 8.29
CA LEU A 10 6.59 -12.44 8.14
C LEU A 10 5.39 -12.09 9.03
N ASP A 11 5.56 -12.15 10.36
CA ASP A 11 4.47 -12.00 11.32
C ASP A 11 3.96 -10.56 11.35
N GLY A 12 2.64 -10.37 11.14
CA GLY A 12 2.07 -9.02 11.08
C GLY A 12 2.38 -8.24 9.80
N THR A 13 3.33 -8.72 8.98
CA THR A 13 3.75 -8.11 7.71
C THR A 13 3.19 -8.85 6.50
N LEU A 14 3.56 -10.10 6.27
CA LEU A 14 3.01 -10.95 5.20
C LEU A 14 2.01 -11.97 5.72
N LEU A 15 2.16 -12.40 6.97
CA LEU A 15 1.34 -13.45 7.60
C LEU A 15 0.33 -12.84 8.58
N ASP A 16 -0.89 -13.32 8.50
CA ASP A 16 -1.96 -13.08 9.49
C ASP A 16 -1.75 -14.00 10.70
N SER A 17 -0.79 -13.64 11.53
CA SER A 17 -0.35 -14.41 12.70
C SER A 17 -0.47 -13.62 14.01
N THR A 18 -1.05 -12.43 13.99
CA THR A 18 -1.12 -11.52 15.15
C THR A 18 -1.76 -12.17 16.37
N GLY A 19 -2.83 -12.97 16.20
CA GLY A 19 -3.49 -13.66 17.30
C GLY A 19 -2.86 -15.00 17.73
N VAL A 20 -1.90 -15.52 16.96
CA VAL A 20 -1.27 -16.83 17.23
C VAL A 20 -0.43 -16.77 18.49
N TRP A 21 0.42 -15.77 18.60
CA TRP A 21 1.31 -15.59 19.76
C TRP A 21 0.53 -15.24 21.01
N ASP A 22 -0.51 -14.42 20.94
CA ASP A 22 -1.42 -14.12 22.05
C ASP A 22 -2.02 -15.41 22.61
N GLY A 23 -2.51 -16.27 21.74
CA GLY A 23 -3.08 -17.57 22.12
C GLY A 23 -2.07 -18.51 22.75
N ILE A 24 -0.88 -18.65 22.17
CA ILE A 24 0.20 -19.51 22.66
C ILE A 24 0.68 -19.05 24.03
N LEU A 25 0.99 -17.76 24.18
CA LEU A 25 1.53 -17.21 25.43
C LEU A 25 0.48 -17.25 26.54
N ALA A 26 -0.77 -16.92 26.25
CA ALA A 26 -1.87 -17.03 27.20
C ALA A 26 -2.10 -18.50 27.65
N HIS A 27 -2.04 -19.45 26.72
CA HIS A 27 -2.16 -20.87 27.02
C HIS A 27 -1.03 -21.34 27.95
N CYS A 28 0.23 -21.03 27.62
CA CYS A 28 1.37 -21.42 28.44
C CYS A 28 1.31 -20.88 29.87
N LEU A 29 0.86 -19.63 30.04
CA LEU A 29 0.67 -19.04 31.38
C LEU A 29 -0.51 -19.70 32.11
N SER A 30 -1.61 -19.95 31.40
CA SER A 30 -2.80 -20.60 31.95
C SER A 30 -2.51 -22.02 32.50
N GLU A 31 -1.70 -22.83 31.80
CA GLU A 31 -1.25 -24.14 32.28
C GLU A 31 -0.46 -24.06 33.60
N ARG A 32 0.11 -22.91 33.90
CA ARG A 32 0.82 -22.61 35.16
C ARG A 32 -0.04 -21.89 36.20
N GLY A 33 -1.36 -21.74 35.92
CA GLY A 33 -2.32 -21.05 36.79
C GLY A 33 -2.12 -19.53 36.85
N LEU A 34 -1.46 -18.95 35.83
CA LEU A 34 -1.17 -17.53 35.73
C LEU A 34 -2.07 -16.87 34.70
N GLY A 35 -2.43 -15.60 34.94
CA GLY A 35 -3.08 -14.75 33.94
C GLY A 35 -2.07 -14.15 32.98
N CYS A 36 -2.52 -13.85 31.75
CA CYS A 36 -1.70 -13.17 30.76
C CYS A 36 -1.97 -11.64 30.84
N PRO A 37 -1.01 -10.83 31.29
CA PRO A 37 -1.17 -9.36 31.30
C PRO A 37 -1.20 -8.77 29.89
N GLU A 38 -1.92 -7.66 29.70
CA GLU A 38 -2.06 -7.00 28.38
C GLU A 38 -0.71 -6.57 27.76
N ASP A 39 0.25 -6.13 28.58
CA ASP A 39 1.57 -5.69 28.13
C ASP A 39 2.55 -6.83 27.84
N TYR A 40 2.24 -8.05 28.31
CA TYR A 40 3.18 -9.18 28.26
C TYR A 40 3.49 -9.65 26.84
N VAL A 41 2.48 -9.76 26.00
CA VAL A 41 2.64 -10.26 24.62
C VAL A 41 3.55 -9.33 23.80
N ALA A 42 3.33 -8.02 23.88
CA ALA A 42 4.13 -7.03 23.17
C ALA A 42 5.61 -7.10 23.61
N GLU A 43 5.85 -7.27 24.91
CA GLU A 43 7.19 -7.39 25.48
C GLU A 43 7.90 -8.68 25.05
N VAL A 44 7.18 -9.78 24.92
CA VAL A 44 7.74 -11.07 24.47
C VAL A 44 8.03 -11.04 22.97
N CYS A 45 7.08 -10.56 22.15
CA CYS A 45 7.20 -10.57 20.69
C CYS A 45 8.30 -9.65 20.15
N SER A 46 8.76 -8.69 20.95
CA SER A 46 9.89 -7.81 20.58
C SER A 46 11.28 -8.45 20.79
N ARG A 47 11.35 -9.63 21.42
CA ARG A 47 12.60 -10.30 21.83
C ARG A 47 12.89 -11.52 20.96
N SER A 48 14.14 -11.97 21.00
CA SER A 48 14.49 -13.32 20.54
C SER A 48 13.83 -14.38 21.44
N PHE A 49 13.64 -15.61 20.95
CA PHE A 49 13.05 -16.69 21.75
C PHE A 49 13.77 -16.94 23.08
N ALA A 50 15.10 -16.84 23.08
CA ALA A 50 15.90 -17.00 24.31
C ALA A 50 15.64 -15.86 25.30
N GLU A 51 15.71 -14.61 24.85
CA GLU A 51 15.44 -13.43 25.68
C GLU A 51 13.99 -13.40 26.18
N ALA A 52 13.03 -13.84 25.36
CA ALA A 52 11.64 -13.95 25.74
C ALA A 52 11.40 -14.98 26.82
N ALA A 53 12.07 -16.13 26.75
CA ALA A 53 11.98 -17.17 27.78
C ALA A 53 12.62 -16.73 29.12
N ASP A 54 13.79 -16.11 29.07
CA ASP A 54 14.43 -15.54 30.26
C ASP A 54 13.56 -14.45 30.92
N TYR A 55 12.99 -13.56 30.10
CA TYR A 55 12.08 -12.52 30.57
C TYR A 55 10.83 -13.13 31.23
N THR A 56 10.20 -14.14 30.59
CA THR A 56 9.02 -14.81 31.13
C THR A 56 9.30 -15.44 32.49
N ILE A 57 10.39 -16.18 32.59
CA ILE A 57 10.82 -16.82 33.85
C ILE A 57 11.03 -15.76 34.93
N ALA A 58 11.76 -14.70 34.64
CA ALA A 58 12.03 -13.62 35.59
C ALA A 58 10.75 -12.88 36.00
N ARG A 59 9.85 -12.59 35.06
CA ARG A 59 8.64 -11.83 35.32
C ARG A 59 7.64 -12.58 36.20
N PHE A 60 7.47 -13.88 35.97
CA PHE A 60 6.49 -14.71 36.67
C PHE A 60 7.09 -15.57 37.78
N GLY A 61 8.41 -15.50 38.00
CA GLY A 61 9.09 -16.27 39.03
C GLY A 61 8.98 -17.77 38.81
N LEU A 62 9.09 -18.24 37.55
CA LEU A 62 8.96 -19.65 37.22
C LEU A 62 10.19 -20.43 37.62
N ASP A 63 9.99 -21.61 38.22
CA ASP A 63 11.09 -22.55 38.53
C ASP A 63 11.28 -23.53 37.35
N GLU A 64 11.61 -22.97 36.19
CA GLU A 64 11.79 -23.72 34.96
C GLU A 64 13.05 -23.23 34.22
N ARG A 65 13.55 -24.07 33.31
CA ARG A 65 14.65 -23.66 32.42
C ARG A 65 14.11 -23.00 31.16
N PRO A 66 14.81 -21.98 30.60
CA PRO A 66 14.38 -21.30 29.37
C PRO A 66 14.10 -22.26 28.20
N GLU A 67 14.90 -23.30 28.05
CA GLU A 67 14.80 -24.28 26.99
C GLU A 67 13.45 -24.99 27.00
N ARG A 68 12.87 -25.25 28.19
CA ARG A 68 11.54 -25.90 28.29
C ARG A 68 10.42 -25.00 27.77
N LEU A 69 10.43 -23.72 28.09
CA LEU A 69 9.46 -22.76 27.55
C LEU A 69 9.59 -22.63 26.04
N ILE A 70 10.82 -22.57 25.55
CA ILE A 70 11.08 -22.50 24.10
C ILE A 70 10.55 -23.75 23.39
N GLU A 71 10.79 -24.95 23.94
CA GLU A 71 10.27 -26.21 23.40
C GLU A 71 8.73 -26.22 23.37
N GLU A 72 8.08 -25.76 24.44
CA GLU A 72 6.62 -25.67 24.54
C GLU A 72 6.05 -24.69 23.51
N TRP A 73 6.58 -23.48 23.42
CA TRP A 73 6.17 -22.49 22.43
C TRP A 73 6.38 -22.99 21.00
N ASN A 74 7.50 -23.67 20.74
CA ASN A 74 7.77 -24.28 19.45
C ASN A 74 6.78 -25.40 19.08
N ALA A 75 6.40 -26.23 20.05
CA ALA A 75 5.43 -27.30 19.81
C ALA A 75 4.05 -26.74 19.49
N LEU A 76 3.60 -25.72 20.22
CA LEU A 76 2.31 -25.06 19.98
C LEU A 76 2.30 -24.27 18.67
N SER A 77 3.36 -23.52 18.38
CA SER A 77 3.46 -22.72 17.18
C SER A 77 3.59 -23.57 15.91
N LEU A 78 4.22 -24.75 15.98
CA LEU A 78 4.45 -25.60 14.81
C LEU A 78 3.13 -25.98 14.10
N ASP A 79 2.10 -26.37 14.86
CA ASP A 79 0.78 -26.70 14.29
C ASP A 79 0.09 -25.49 13.65
N GLU A 80 0.15 -24.34 14.30
CA GLU A 80 -0.45 -23.10 13.80
C GLU A 80 0.18 -22.68 12.48
N TYR A 81 1.52 -22.55 12.42
CA TYR A 81 2.22 -22.15 11.21
C TYR A 81 2.15 -23.20 10.09
N ALA A 82 2.25 -24.48 10.44
CA ALA A 82 2.16 -25.53 9.44
C ALA A 82 0.76 -25.66 8.82
N ASN A 83 -0.32 -25.35 9.55
CA ASN A 83 -1.67 -25.72 9.12
C ASN A 83 -2.66 -24.56 9.02
N ARG A 84 -2.52 -23.46 9.79
CA ARG A 84 -3.59 -22.48 9.95
C ARG A 84 -3.22 -21.05 9.53
N VAL A 85 -2.02 -20.58 9.82
CA VAL A 85 -1.57 -19.21 9.46
C VAL A 85 -1.77 -18.98 7.98
N ARG A 86 -2.33 -17.83 7.60
CA ARG A 86 -2.60 -17.42 6.22
C ARG A 86 -1.78 -16.20 5.85
N LEU A 87 -1.73 -15.89 4.56
CA LEU A 87 -1.26 -14.60 4.11
C LEU A 87 -2.26 -13.51 4.48
N LEU A 88 -1.75 -12.32 4.80
CA LEU A 88 -2.58 -11.13 4.83
C LEU A 88 -3.24 -10.90 3.46
N PRO A 89 -4.48 -10.39 3.43
CA PRO A 89 -5.17 -10.11 2.17
C PRO A 89 -4.32 -9.25 1.22
N GLY A 90 -4.17 -9.70 -0.03
CA GLY A 90 -3.39 -9.00 -1.07
C GLY A 90 -1.88 -9.20 -1.03
N ALA A 91 -1.30 -9.79 0.02
CA ALA A 91 0.15 -9.99 0.13
C ALA A 91 0.72 -10.83 -1.03
N LEU A 92 0.00 -11.87 -1.46
CA LEU A 92 0.44 -12.69 -2.60
C LEU A 92 0.50 -11.88 -3.89
N ASP A 93 -0.54 -11.12 -4.20
CA ASP A 93 -0.61 -10.30 -5.42
C ASP A 93 0.49 -9.23 -5.41
N TYR A 94 0.78 -8.65 -4.24
CA TYR A 94 1.86 -7.70 -4.07
C TYR A 94 3.24 -8.32 -4.35
N LEU A 95 3.54 -9.49 -3.78
CA LEU A 95 4.79 -10.22 -4.03
C LEU A 95 4.93 -10.59 -5.51
N GLN A 96 3.86 -11.08 -6.15
CA GLN A 96 3.86 -11.42 -7.58
C GLN A 96 4.14 -10.20 -8.46
N ARG A 97 3.57 -9.05 -8.13
CA ARG A 97 3.78 -7.80 -8.84
C ARG A 97 5.23 -7.32 -8.73
N LEU A 98 5.80 -7.30 -7.54
CA LEU A 98 7.21 -6.95 -7.34
C LEU A 98 8.13 -7.89 -8.14
N SER A 99 7.87 -9.19 -8.09
CA SER A 99 8.62 -10.19 -8.84
C SER A 99 8.52 -9.95 -10.36
N ALA A 100 7.32 -9.65 -10.88
CA ALA A 100 7.11 -9.32 -12.29
C ALA A 100 7.85 -8.05 -12.74
N GLN A 101 8.06 -7.11 -11.81
CA GLN A 101 8.86 -5.90 -12.04
C GLN A 101 10.39 -6.16 -11.95
N GLY A 102 10.80 -7.39 -11.64
CA GLY A 102 12.20 -7.78 -11.51
C GLY A 102 12.83 -7.45 -10.17
N VAL A 103 12.03 -7.12 -9.14
CA VAL A 103 12.49 -6.90 -7.77
C VAL A 103 12.82 -8.23 -7.12
N ARG A 104 14.01 -8.35 -6.52
CA ARG A 104 14.44 -9.54 -5.78
C ARG A 104 13.80 -9.55 -4.40
N LEU A 105 13.22 -10.66 -4.00
CA LEU A 105 12.51 -10.80 -2.73
C LEU A 105 13.33 -11.57 -1.72
N ALA A 106 13.33 -11.14 -0.46
CA ALA A 106 13.90 -11.87 0.67
C ALA A 106 12.95 -11.83 1.87
N VAL A 107 13.13 -12.80 2.76
CA VAL A 107 12.52 -12.80 4.10
C VAL A 107 13.59 -12.45 5.11
N ALA A 108 13.22 -11.62 6.11
CA ALA A 108 14.00 -11.29 7.29
C ALA A 108 13.08 -11.36 8.52
N THR A 109 13.09 -12.47 9.25
CA THR A 109 12.12 -12.76 10.30
C THR A 109 12.79 -13.14 11.63
N SER A 110 12.07 -12.93 12.73
CA SER A 110 12.45 -13.46 14.04
C SER A 110 12.05 -14.93 14.23
N LEU A 111 11.23 -15.49 13.32
CA LEU A 111 10.82 -16.88 13.39
C LEU A 111 11.98 -17.83 13.09
N PRO A 112 12.14 -18.93 13.83
CA PRO A 112 13.07 -20.01 13.49
C PRO A 112 12.66 -20.71 12.17
N GLU A 113 13.64 -21.19 11.42
CA GLU A 113 13.43 -21.82 10.11
C GLU A 113 12.39 -22.95 10.14
N ARG A 114 12.38 -23.74 11.21
CA ARG A 114 11.43 -24.85 11.39
C ARG A 114 9.96 -24.42 11.44
N LEU A 115 9.67 -23.14 11.74
CA LEU A 115 8.32 -22.59 11.76
C LEU A 115 7.97 -21.93 10.43
N TYR A 116 8.83 -21.03 9.93
CA TYR A 116 8.47 -20.28 8.73
C TYR A 116 8.55 -21.10 7.45
N ARG A 117 9.51 -22.03 7.32
CA ARG A 117 9.70 -22.76 6.07
C ARG A 117 8.49 -23.63 5.67
N PRO A 118 7.94 -24.48 6.57
CA PRO A 118 6.74 -25.24 6.23
C PRO A 118 5.53 -24.35 5.94
N CYS A 119 5.40 -23.20 6.61
CA CYS A 119 4.36 -22.23 6.37
C CYS A 119 4.45 -21.65 4.93
N LEU A 120 5.61 -21.14 4.54
CA LEU A 120 5.84 -20.57 3.23
C LEU A 120 5.69 -21.59 2.11
N GLU A 121 6.11 -22.86 2.32
CA GLU A 121 5.94 -23.96 1.38
C GLU A 121 4.45 -24.28 1.18
N ARG A 122 3.68 -24.41 2.27
CA ARG A 122 2.23 -24.65 2.21
C ARG A 122 1.48 -23.50 1.53
N LEU A 123 1.89 -22.26 1.77
CA LEU A 123 1.31 -21.06 1.13
C LEU A 123 1.77 -20.90 -0.34
N GLY A 124 2.73 -21.73 -0.81
CA GLY A 124 3.21 -21.72 -2.20
C GLY A 124 4.09 -20.54 -2.55
N ILE A 125 4.62 -19.81 -1.55
CA ILE A 125 5.42 -18.59 -1.76
C ILE A 125 6.92 -18.77 -1.46
N ALA A 126 7.36 -19.91 -0.90
CA ALA A 126 8.76 -20.13 -0.54
C ALA A 126 9.71 -19.92 -1.73
N GLY A 127 9.33 -20.37 -2.93
CA GLY A 127 10.12 -20.25 -4.15
C GLY A 127 10.19 -18.82 -4.75
N MET A 128 9.43 -17.87 -4.21
CA MET A 128 9.47 -16.48 -4.66
C MET A 128 10.65 -15.71 -4.06
N PHE A 129 11.20 -16.19 -2.95
CA PHE A 129 12.27 -15.50 -2.22
C PHE A 129 13.64 -16.05 -2.61
N GLY A 130 14.55 -15.16 -3.02
CA GLY A 130 15.94 -15.47 -3.30
C GLY A 130 16.78 -15.68 -2.03
N ALA A 131 16.30 -15.21 -0.88
CA ALA A 131 16.92 -15.41 0.43
C ALA A 131 15.85 -15.53 1.52
N LEU A 132 16.06 -16.45 2.46
CA LEU A 132 15.30 -16.60 3.69
C LEU A 132 16.28 -16.46 4.85
N CYS A 133 16.09 -15.44 5.68
CA CYS A 133 17.00 -15.10 6.77
C CYS A 133 16.22 -15.03 8.08
N SER A 134 16.83 -15.52 9.15
CA SER A 134 16.25 -15.50 10.50
C SER A 134 17.24 -14.89 11.49
N THR A 135 16.72 -14.31 12.56
CA THR A 135 17.55 -13.78 13.68
C THR A 135 18.42 -14.84 14.32
N ASP A 136 18.05 -16.12 14.23
CA ASP A 136 18.88 -17.24 14.70
C ASP A 136 20.25 -17.30 14.01
N GLU A 137 20.34 -16.82 12.77
CA GLU A 137 21.58 -16.85 11.99
C GLU A 137 22.54 -15.70 12.37
N THR A 138 21.99 -14.58 12.80
CA THR A 138 22.80 -13.41 13.21
C THR A 138 23.10 -13.39 14.70
N GLY A 139 22.30 -14.09 15.50
CA GLY A 139 22.35 -14.04 16.96
C GLY A 139 21.94 -12.69 17.54
N LYS A 140 21.30 -11.83 16.72
CA LYS A 140 20.83 -10.49 17.07
C LYS A 140 19.38 -10.30 16.66
N GLY A 141 18.62 -9.53 17.44
CA GLY A 141 17.26 -9.13 17.11
C GLY A 141 17.22 -8.08 15.99
N LYS A 142 16.01 -7.72 15.56
CA LYS A 142 15.77 -6.75 14.48
C LYS A 142 16.06 -5.29 14.83
N ALA A 143 16.36 -4.98 16.11
CA ALA A 143 16.85 -3.67 16.50
C ALA A 143 18.24 -3.35 15.90
N GLU A 144 18.96 -4.38 15.47
CA GLU A 144 20.24 -4.28 14.79
C GLU A 144 20.06 -4.57 13.29
N PRO A 145 20.80 -3.90 12.39
CA PRO A 145 20.62 -4.04 10.94
C PRO A 145 21.17 -5.35 10.36
N ASP A 146 21.87 -6.15 11.15
CA ASP A 146 22.64 -7.34 10.72
C ASP A 146 21.78 -8.32 9.88
N LEU A 147 20.52 -8.53 10.28
CA LEU A 147 19.60 -9.41 9.57
C LEU A 147 19.27 -8.88 8.16
N PHE A 148 19.02 -7.58 8.02
CA PHE A 148 18.73 -6.94 6.75
C PHE A 148 19.96 -6.89 5.85
N LEU A 149 21.14 -6.65 6.43
CA LEU A 149 22.43 -6.70 5.73
C LEU A 149 22.72 -8.11 5.21
N LEU A 150 22.41 -9.15 5.98
CA LEU A 150 22.54 -10.55 5.57
C LEU A 150 21.62 -10.84 4.37
N ALA A 151 20.36 -10.40 4.42
CA ALA A 151 19.39 -10.58 3.34
C ALA A 151 19.83 -9.88 2.05
N ALA A 152 20.26 -8.61 2.14
CA ALA A 152 20.79 -7.85 1.01
C ALA A 152 22.02 -8.50 0.39
N GLY A 153 22.96 -8.98 1.23
CA GLY A 153 24.15 -9.69 0.82
C GLY A 153 23.85 -11.00 0.07
N ARG A 154 22.87 -11.78 0.53
CA ARG A 154 22.43 -13.03 -0.13
C ARG A 154 21.74 -12.74 -1.47
N LEU A 155 21.01 -11.64 -1.56
CA LEU A 155 20.43 -11.21 -2.83
C LEU A 155 21.46 -10.60 -3.79
N GLY A 156 22.63 -10.21 -3.32
CA GLY A 156 23.64 -9.51 -4.11
C GLY A 156 23.16 -8.13 -4.57
N VAL A 157 22.50 -7.37 -3.69
CA VAL A 157 21.97 -6.02 -3.94
C VAL A 157 22.62 -5.02 -3.00
N ASP A 158 22.91 -3.83 -3.53
CA ASP A 158 23.42 -2.74 -2.71
C ASP A 158 22.40 -2.31 -1.66
N ILE A 159 22.90 -1.99 -0.45
CA ILE A 159 22.06 -1.64 0.72
C ILE A 159 21.10 -0.50 0.39
N GLY A 160 21.58 0.57 -0.25
CA GLY A 160 20.76 1.73 -0.64
C GLY A 160 19.72 1.44 -1.74
N SER A 161 19.76 0.23 -2.34
CA SER A 161 18.77 -0.25 -3.31
C SER A 161 17.82 -1.29 -2.70
N CYS A 162 17.79 -1.44 -1.37
CA CYS A 162 16.90 -2.35 -0.66
C CYS A 162 15.77 -1.58 0.05
N ALA A 163 14.56 -2.15 0.04
CA ALA A 163 13.45 -1.74 0.89
C ALA A 163 13.18 -2.83 1.93
N VAL A 164 12.97 -2.45 3.19
CA VAL A 164 12.59 -3.34 4.28
C VAL A 164 11.17 -3.05 4.67
N PHE A 165 10.33 -4.09 4.69
CA PHE A 165 8.92 -4.04 5.08
C PHE A 165 8.74 -4.77 6.41
N ASP A 166 8.34 -4.05 7.44
CA ASP A 166 8.21 -4.58 8.80
C ASP A 166 7.14 -3.82 9.58
N ASP A 167 6.47 -4.46 10.53
CA ASP A 167 5.45 -3.87 11.39
C ASP A 167 5.99 -3.44 12.76
N THR A 168 7.29 -3.63 13.02
CA THR A 168 7.93 -3.29 14.28
C THR A 168 8.77 -2.01 14.18
N LEU A 169 8.71 -1.18 15.22
CA LEU A 169 9.44 0.09 15.29
C LEU A 169 10.96 -0.10 15.24
N ASP A 170 11.46 -1.14 15.92
CA ASP A 170 12.90 -1.43 15.99
C ASP A 170 13.46 -1.81 14.61
N ALA A 171 12.73 -2.64 13.84
CA ALA A 171 13.15 -3.02 12.50
C ALA A 171 13.14 -1.82 11.53
N VAL A 172 12.10 -0.97 11.59
CA VAL A 172 12.01 0.24 10.78
C VAL A 172 13.20 1.17 11.05
N ARG A 173 13.54 1.41 12.33
CA ARG A 173 14.72 2.20 12.72
C ARG A 173 16.02 1.58 12.26
N ALA A 174 16.19 0.26 12.42
CA ALA A 174 17.38 -0.46 12.01
C ALA A 174 17.58 -0.39 10.48
N ALA A 175 16.53 -0.60 9.70
CA ALA A 175 16.57 -0.49 8.25
C ALA A 175 16.99 0.94 7.80
N ARG A 176 16.36 1.96 8.36
CA ARG A 176 16.67 3.36 8.08
C ARG A 176 18.11 3.72 8.46
N SER A 177 18.58 3.27 9.63
CA SER A 177 19.96 3.50 10.08
C SER A 177 21.00 2.86 9.17
N ALA A 178 20.67 1.74 8.54
CA ALA A 178 21.50 1.06 7.53
C ALA A 178 21.49 1.74 6.17
N GLY A 179 20.64 2.76 5.95
CA GLY A 179 20.48 3.44 4.65
C GLY A 179 19.59 2.69 3.65
N MET A 180 18.77 1.76 4.14
CA MET A 180 17.71 1.11 3.36
C MET A 180 16.42 1.94 3.39
N LEU A 181 15.54 1.78 2.42
CA LEU A 181 14.20 2.34 2.46
C LEU A 181 13.39 1.61 3.54
N ALA A 182 13.01 2.32 4.58
CA ALA A 182 12.25 1.76 5.69
C ALA A 182 10.74 1.90 5.43
N VAL A 183 10.04 0.78 5.31
CA VAL A 183 8.61 0.72 5.04
C VAL A 183 7.90 0.10 6.23
N ALA A 184 7.10 0.91 6.94
CA ALA A 184 6.27 0.42 8.03
C ALA A 184 5.00 -0.22 7.47
N VAL A 185 4.73 -1.47 7.85
CA VAL A 185 3.46 -2.15 7.58
C VAL A 185 2.56 -1.96 8.78
N LEU A 186 1.51 -1.15 8.60
CA LEU A 186 0.68 -0.70 9.72
C LEU A 186 -0.52 -1.63 9.93
N SER A 187 -0.79 -1.90 11.20
CA SER A 187 -1.95 -2.64 11.67
C SER A 187 -2.61 -1.91 12.84
N PRO A 188 -3.80 -2.30 13.30
CA PRO A 188 -4.38 -1.74 14.52
C PRO A 188 -3.52 -1.91 15.77
N CYS A 189 -2.56 -2.85 15.75
CA CYS A 189 -1.63 -3.12 16.85
C CYS A 189 -0.25 -2.47 16.66
N SER A 190 -0.05 -1.66 15.62
CA SER A 190 1.24 -1.01 15.37
C SER A 190 1.66 -0.11 16.53
N PRO A 191 2.94 -0.14 16.93
CA PRO A 191 3.43 0.66 18.03
C PRO A 191 3.35 2.16 17.70
N PRO A 192 3.03 3.02 18.69
CA PRO A 192 3.00 4.48 18.50
C PRO A 192 4.36 4.99 17.99
N GLY A 193 4.32 5.91 17.03
CA GLY A 193 5.50 6.58 16.48
C GLY A 193 6.22 5.81 15.37
N ILE A 194 5.75 4.63 14.97
CA ILE A 194 6.33 3.89 13.84
C ILE A 194 6.22 4.69 12.53
N GLU A 195 5.12 5.43 12.35
CA GLU A 195 4.88 6.26 11.17
C GLU A 195 5.89 7.41 11.03
N ASP A 196 6.35 7.96 12.15
CA ASP A 196 7.32 9.06 12.19
C ASP A 196 8.74 8.58 11.82
N GLU A 197 9.02 7.30 12.00
CA GLU A 197 10.32 6.69 11.75
C GLU A 197 10.44 6.03 10.37
N ALA A 198 9.32 5.73 9.72
CA ALA A 198 9.30 5.13 8.39
C ALA A 198 9.47 6.18 7.28
N ASP A 199 10.08 5.76 6.17
CA ASP A 199 10.10 6.57 4.94
C ASP A 199 8.78 6.46 4.18
N VAL A 200 8.10 5.30 4.31
CA VAL A 200 6.79 5.00 3.70
C VAL A 200 5.98 4.13 4.65
N CYS A 201 4.66 4.33 4.68
CA CYS A 201 3.73 3.50 5.44
C CYS A 201 2.79 2.74 4.52
N VAL A 202 2.61 1.44 4.77
CA VAL A 202 1.67 0.55 4.08
C VAL A 202 0.63 0.07 5.08
N ARG A 203 -0.65 0.36 4.82
CA ARG A 203 -1.76 -0.04 5.71
C ARG A 203 -2.51 -1.27 5.21
N SER A 204 -2.30 -1.68 3.99
CA SER A 204 -2.95 -2.82 3.35
C SER A 204 -2.19 -3.24 2.11
N TRP A 205 -2.19 -4.53 1.80
CA TRP A 205 -1.68 -5.07 0.54
C TRP A 205 -2.73 -5.10 -0.58
N THR A 206 -4.01 -4.92 -0.24
CA THR A 206 -5.08 -4.67 -1.19
C THR A 206 -5.29 -3.17 -1.28
N GLY A 207 -5.37 -2.54 -2.37
CA GLY A 207 -5.69 -1.10 -2.45
C GLY A 207 -7.02 -0.70 -1.78
N GLU A 208 -7.73 -1.67 -1.17
CA GLU A 208 -9.00 -1.49 -0.45
C GLU A 208 -8.84 -1.94 1.00
N THR A 209 -8.85 -0.98 1.91
CA THR A 209 -9.20 -1.22 3.31
C THR A 209 -10.46 -0.41 3.62
N GLY A 210 -11.26 -0.82 4.58
CA GLY A 210 -12.37 -0.01 5.08
C GLY A 210 -11.94 1.36 5.63
N GLU A 211 -10.68 1.75 5.47
CA GLU A 211 -10.06 2.98 5.97
C GLU A 211 -9.61 3.96 4.86
N GLY A 212 -10.00 3.77 3.60
CA GLY A 212 -9.73 4.73 2.52
C GLY A 212 -8.98 4.18 1.30
N GLU A 213 -8.85 5.01 0.29
CA GLU A 213 -8.19 4.68 -0.97
C GLU A 213 -6.67 4.65 -0.82
N HIS A 214 -6.03 3.68 -1.48
CA HIS A 214 -4.58 3.59 -1.60
C HIS A 214 -4.15 3.82 -3.04
N TRP A 215 -3.03 4.53 -3.19
CA TRP A 215 -2.44 4.88 -4.47
C TRP A 215 -1.08 4.22 -4.61
N GLU A 216 -0.76 3.76 -5.82
CA GLU A 216 0.60 3.31 -6.14
C GLU A 216 1.53 4.51 -6.29
N LEU A 217 2.76 4.37 -5.81
CA LEU A 217 3.80 5.39 -5.94
C LEU A 217 4.74 5.07 -7.11
N TYR A 218 5.08 6.11 -7.85
CA TYR A 218 5.92 6.07 -9.05
C TYR A 218 7.18 6.92 -8.88
N ASP A 219 8.25 6.56 -9.57
CA ASP A 219 9.46 7.38 -9.66
C ASP A 219 9.27 8.56 -10.63
N GLU A 220 10.25 9.43 -10.73
CA GLU A 220 10.27 10.60 -11.65
C GLU A 220 10.13 10.23 -13.13
N ASN A 221 10.42 9.00 -13.52
CA ASN A 221 10.30 8.46 -14.86
C ASN A 221 8.99 7.68 -15.07
N ARG A 222 8.04 7.82 -14.11
CA ARG A 222 6.74 7.15 -14.11
C ARG A 222 6.84 5.62 -14.11
N ARG A 223 7.83 5.08 -13.43
CA ARG A 223 7.94 3.64 -13.20
C ARG A 223 7.36 3.32 -11.84
N GLY A 224 6.49 2.31 -11.76
CA GLY A 224 5.94 1.85 -10.49
C GLY A 224 7.07 1.43 -9.56
N THR A 225 7.01 1.90 -8.32
CA THR A 225 8.01 1.56 -7.29
C THR A 225 7.59 0.32 -6.51
N GLY A 226 6.35 -0.14 -6.66
CA GLY A 226 5.73 -1.16 -5.84
C GLY A 226 5.29 -0.65 -4.46
N LEU A 227 5.60 0.59 -4.11
CA LEU A 227 5.12 1.23 -2.88
C LEU A 227 3.70 1.75 -3.07
N MET A 228 2.95 1.78 -1.99
CA MET A 228 1.64 2.39 -1.95
C MET A 228 1.54 3.37 -0.79
N MET A 229 0.64 4.35 -0.90
CA MET A 229 0.30 5.29 0.16
C MET A 229 -1.21 5.39 0.31
N ARG A 230 -1.67 5.82 1.48
CA ARG A 230 -3.08 6.09 1.72
C ARG A 230 -3.43 7.49 1.21
N ARG A 231 -4.64 7.67 0.67
CA ARG A 231 -5.19 8.99 0.32
C ARG A 231 -5.20 9.91 1.54
N GLY A 232 -4.55 11.06 1.39
CA GLY A 232 -4.43 12.08 2.44
C GLY A 232 -3.11 12.05 3.21
N ASP A 233 -2.31 11.01 3.08
CA ASP A 233 -0.93 11.01 3.58
C ASP A 233 -0.05 11.90 2.68
N PRO A 234 1.04 12.50 3.19
CA PRO A 234 1.95 13.28 2.36
C PRO A 234 2.68 12.37 1.37
N VAL A 235 2.78 12.81 0.11
CA VAL A 235 3.57 12.09 -0.91
C VAL A 235 5.05 12.17 -0.54
N PRO A 236 5.78 11.04 -0.41
CA PRO A 236 7.20 11.06 -0.08
C PRO A 236 8.01 11.80 -1.15
N ALA A 237 9.05 12.52 -0.73
CA ALA A 237 9.86 13.34 -1.64
C ALA A 237 10.47 12.52 -2.78
N GLY A 238 10.28 12.97 -4.01
CA GLY A 238 10.76 12.31 -5.23
C GLY A 238 9.92 11.12 -5.69
N LEU A 239 8.77 10.89 -5.06
CA LEU A 239 7.76 9.95 -5.50
C LEU A 239 6.50 10.69 -5.98
N TYR A 240 5.68 10.01 -6.77
CA TYR A 240 4.52 10.56 -7.43
C TYR A 240 3.40 9.54 -7.44
N HIS A 241 2.15 9.99 -7.35
CA HIS A 241 1.01 9.12 -7.66
C HIS A 241 0.44 9.46 -9.05
N ILE A 242 -0.65 8.81 -9.49
CA ILE A 242 -1.30 9.14 -10.74
C ILE A 242 -2.70 9.69 -10.45
N CYS A 243 -3.03 10.83 -11.05
CA CYS A 243 -4.38 11.35 -11.19
C CYS A 243 -4.81 11.32 -12.65
N ALA A 244 -6.07 11.09 -12.90
CA ALA A 244 -6.63 11.11 -14.25
C ALA A 244 -7.90 11.94 -14.31
N SER A 245 -8.14 12.58 -15.46
CA SER A 245 -9.41 13.20 -15.78
C SER A 245 -9.96 12.73 -17.11
N GLY A 246 -11.29 12.65 -17.22
CA GLY A 246 -12.01 12.19 -18.40
C GLY A 246 -12.92 13.27 -18.97
N TRP A 247 -12.71 13.62 -20.23
CA TRP A 247 -13.56 14.48 -20.98
C TRP A 247 -14.45 13.66 -21.90
N LEU A 248 -15.77 13.85 -21.83
CA LEU A 248 -16.70 13.32 -22.82
C LEU A 248 -17.00 14.40 -23.85
N MET A 249 -16.89 14.05 -25.14
CA MET A 249 -17.22 14.97 -26.25
C MET A 249 -18.28 14.34 -27.11
N ASP A 250 -19.36 15.09 -27.35
CA ASP A 250 -20.45 14.67 -28.25
C ASP A 250 -20.12 14.91 -29.73
N SER A 251 -20.97 14.39 -30.61
CA SER A 251 -20.85 14.56 -32.09
C SER A 251 -20.94 16.01 -32.55
N ARG A 252 -21.43 16.92 -31.68
CA ARG A 252 -21.53 18.37 -31.96
C ARG A 252 -20.33 19.15 -31.46
N GLY A 253 -19.30 18.47 -30.92
CA GLY A 253 -18.11 19.09 -30.33
C GLY A 253 -18.35 19.79 -29.00
N ARG A 254 -19.40 19.42 -28.24
CA ARG A 254 -19.61 19.91 -26.88
C ARG A 254 -18.96 18.92 -25.89
N VAL A 255 -18.50 19.44 -24.77
CA VAL A 255 -17.94 18.63 -23.69
C VAL A 255 -18.86 18.60 -22.47
N LEU A 256 -18.88 17.47 -21.77
CA LEU A 256 -19.62 17.33 -20.52
C LEU A 256 -18.76 17.88 -19.37
N LEU A 257 -19.35 18.81 -18.61
CA LEU A 257 -18.81 19.33 -17.36
C LEU A 257 -19.63 18.81 -16.18
N THR A 258 -18.96 18.53 -15.09
CA THR A 258 -19.54 18.22 -13.78
C THR A 258 -19.34 19.39 -12.84
N GLN A 259 -20.21 19.56 -11.85
CA GLN A 259 -20.12 20.61 -10.86
C GLN A 259 -19.85 20.00 -9.47
N ARG A 260 -18.81 20.46 -8.83
CA ARG A 260 -18.40 20.02 -7.48
C ARG A 260 -19.45 20.40 -6.46
N THR A 261 -19.58 19.61 -5.40
CA THR A 261 -20.44 19.94 -4.26
C THR A 261 -19.87 21.12 -3.43
N ALA A 262 -20.71 21.72 -2.59
CA ALA A 262 -20.36 22.92 -1.84
C ALA A 262 -19.36 22.67 -0.68
N ASP A 263 -19.21 21.44 -0.26
CA ASP A 263 -18.35 20.98 0.84
C ASP A 263 -16.95 20.54 0.39
N LYS A 264 -16.71 20.47 -0.92
CA LYS A 264 -15.38 20.16 -1.49
C LYS A 264 -14.47 21.40 -1.58
N SER A 265 -13.16 21.14 -1.74
CA SER A 265 -12.22 22.19 -2.18
C SER A 265 -12.68 22.78 -3.52
N PHE A 266 -12.56 24.08 -3.72
CA PHE A 266 -13.11 24.81 -4.87
C PHE A 266 -14.62 24.54 -5.06
N PRO A 267 -15.45 24.93 -4.08
CA PRO A 267 -16.86 24.60 -4.06
C PRO A 267 -17.57 25.17 -5.29
N LEU A 268 -18.50 24.37 -5.85
CA LEU A 268 -19.32 24.70 -7.01
C LEU A 268 -18.56 25.00 -8.31
N ALA A 269 -17.24 24.75 -8.34
CA ALA A 269 -16.46 24.87 -9.57
C ALA A 269 -16.90 23.80 -10.60
N TRP A 270 -16.86 24.18 -11.87
CA TRP A 270 -17.07 23.26 -12.99
C TRP A 270 -15.76 22.55 -13.33
N GLU A 271 -15.83 21.25 -13.55
CA GLU A 271 -14.67 20.43 -13.89
C GLU A 271 -15.03 19.31 -14.88
N SER A 272 -14.03 18.59 -15.39
CA SER A 272 -14.19 17.25 -15.95
C SER A 272 -14.18 16.25 -14.82
N THR A 273 -14.90 15.13 -14.97
CA THR A 273 -14.79 14.01 -14.02
C THR A 273 -13.36 13.56 -13.89
N GLY A 274 -12.89 13.30 -12.66
CA GLY A 274 -11.53 12.85 -12.43
C GLY A 274 -11.25 12.51 -10.99
N GLY A 275 -10.19 11.73 -10.81
CA GLY A 275 -9.75 11.29 -9.49
C GLY A 275 -8.35 10.68 -9.52
N CYS A 276 -7.94 10.16 -8.37
CA CYS A 276 -6.68 9.47 -8.25
C CYS A 276 -6.82 8.00 -8.63
N VAL A 277 -5.78 7.49 -9.27
CA VAL A 277 -5.70 6.09 -9.70
C VAL A 277 -5.38 5.23 -8.49
N ARG A 278 -6.22 4.23 -8.22
CA ARG A 278 -6.04 3.32 -7.09
C ARG A 278 -4.90 2.36 -7.34
N PHE A 279 -4.35 1.84 -6.26
CA PHE A 279 -3.33 0.80 -6.34
C PHE A 279 -3.83 -0.40 -7.19
N GLY A 280 -3.03 -0.77 -8.17
CA GLY A 280 -3.38 -1.86 -9.09
C GLY A 280 -4.14 -1.46 -10.34
N GLU A 281 -4.58 -0.22 -10.46
CA GLU A 281 -5.17 0.33 -11.67
C GLU A 281 -4.11 1.01 -12.54
N ASP A 282 -4.32 1.06 -13.84
CA ASP A 282 -3.67 2.02 -14.71
C ASP A 282 -4.52 3.30 -14.84
N SER A 283 -3.95 4.33 -15.43
CA SER A 283 -4.61 5.64 -15.59
C SER A 283 -5.94 5.56 -16.35
N LEU A 284 -6.05 4.66 -17.33
CA LEU A 284 -7.30 4.47 -18.10
C LEU A 284 -8.36 3.74 -17.27
N SER A 285 -7.97 2.68 -16.57
CA SER A 285 -8.89 1.93 -15.69
C SER A 285 -9.41 2.82 -14.56
N GLY A 286 -8.53 3.64 -13.96
CA GLY A 286 -8.91 4.58 -12.91
C GLY A 286 -9.95 5.59 -13.38
N ILE A 287 -9.74 6.23 -14.55
CA ILE A 287 -10.72 7.21 -15.03
C ILE A 287 -12.04 6.58 -15.49
N LEU A 288 -12.02 5.36 -16.02
CA LEU A 288 -13.25 4.64 -16.35
C LEU A 288 -14.07 4.32 -15.08
N ARG A 289 -13.42 3.96 -14.00
CA ARG A 289 -14.06 3.76 -12.69
C ARG A 289 -14.69 5.07 -12.18
N GLU A 290 -13.95 6.19 -12.20
CA GLU A 290 -14.47 7.51 -11.78
C GLU A 290 -15.70 7.93 -12.60
N LEU A 291 -15.66 7.76 -13.92
CA LEU A 291 -16.80 8.05 -14.80
C LEU A 291 -18.02 7.17 -14.47
N HIS A 292 -17.78 5.92 -14.08
CA HIS A 292 -18.84 5.03 -13.62
C HIS A 292 -19.38 5.44 -12.25
N GLU A 293 -18.50 5.69 -11.27
CA GLU A 293 -18.89 6.04 -9.90
C GLU A 293 -19.61 7.40 -9.83
N GLU A 294 -19.06 8.44 -10.45
CA GLU A 294 -19.61 9.80 -10.38
C GLU A 294 -20.83 10.03 -11.30
N LEU A 295 -20.87 9.39 -12.47
CA LEU A 295 -21.87 9.66 -13.52
C LEU A 295 -22.75 8.45 -13.90
N GLY A 296 -22.38 7.25 -13.47
CA GLY A 296 -23.06 6.01 -13.86
C GLY A 296 -22.81 5.63 -15.32
N LEU A 297 -21.70 6.05 -15.92
CA LEU A 297 -21.37 5.79 -17.31
C LEU A 297 -20.47 4.57 -17.46
N GLU A 298 -20.84 3.66 -18.36
CA GLU A 298 -19.99 2.55 -18.78
C GLU A 298 -19.43 2.87 -20.17
N LEU A 299 -18.12 3.10 -20.24
CA LEU A 299 -17.42 3.45 -21.47
C LEU A 299 -16.41 2.37 -21.86
N ALA A 300 -16.21 2.17 -23.16
CA ALA A 300 -15.24 1.21 -23.67
C ALA A 300 -13.81 1.80 -23.64
N ALA A 301 -12.88 1.06 -23.10
CA ALA A 301 -11.46 1.46 -23.04
C ALA A 301 -10.87 1.71 -24.46
N GLY A 302 -11.35 0.98 -25.48
CA GLY A 302 -10.86 1.11 -26.85
C GLY A 302 -11.20 2.45 -27.53
N ASP A 303 -12.16 3.21 -26.99
CA ASP A 303 -12.58 4.50 -27.53
C ASP A 303 -11.83 5.67 -26.86
N ALA A 304 -11.06 5.40 -25.83
CA ALA A 304 -10.30 6.37 -25.06
C ALA A 304 -9.08 6.89 -25.83
N ARG A 305 -8.83 8.18 -25.76
CA ARG A 305 -7.62 8.80 -26.29
C ARG A 305 -6.93 9.62 -25.20
N LEU A 306 -5.71 9.25 -24.85
CA LEU A 306 -4.86 10.09 -24.00
C LEU A 306 -4.47 11.34 -24.77
N ILE A 307 -4.88 12.51 -24.32
CA ILE A 307 -4.61 13.79 -25.00
C ILE A 307 -3.55 14.62 -24.31
N ARG A 308 -3.29 14.35 -23.02
CA ARG A 308 -2.28 15.04 -22.24
C ARG A 308 -1.77 14.13 -21.13
N SER A 309 -0.48 14.19 -20.85
CA SER A 309 0.16 13.58 -19.68
C SER A 309 1.25 14.51 -19.19
N VAL A 310 1.19 14.95 -17.94
CA VAL A 310 2.16 15.88 -17.36
C VAL A 310 2.55 15.43 -15.96
N ARG A 311 3.83 15.65 -15.58
CA ARG A 311 4.29 15.53 -14.22
C ARG A 311 4.07 16.87 -13.51
N ARG A 312 3.45 16.83 -12.35
CA ARG A 312 3.26 17.96 -11.43
C ARG A 312 4.20 17.81 -10.23
N GLU A 313 3.92 18.49 -9.15
CA GLU A 313 4.78 18.50 -7.96
C GLU A 313 4.89 17.13 -7.30
N ASP A 314 3.74 16.45 -7.15
CA ASP A 314 3.59 15.19 -6.41
C ASP A 314 2.81 14.11 -7.17
N ASP A 315 2.41 14.37 -8.42
CA ASP A 315 1.67 13.42 -9.25
C ASP A 315 2.01 13.48 -10.75
N PHE A 316 1.54 12.46 -11.46
CA PHE A 316 1.36 12.45 -12.91
C PHE A 316 -0.12 12.66 -13.20
N TYR A 317 -0.44 13.67 -14.01
CA TYR A 317 -1.81 14.00 -14.37
C TYR A 317 -2.09 13.65 -15.82
N ASP A 318 -2.99 12.68 -16.03
CA ASP A 318 -3.41 12.20 -17.34
C ASP A 318 -4.78 12.74 -17.70
N VAL A 319 -4.92 13.23 -18.94
CA VAL A 319 -6.17 13.73 -19.47
C VAL A 319 -6.63 12.83 -20.62
N TRP A 320 -7.76 12.19 -20.42
CA TRP A 320 -8.37 11.28 -21.37
C TRP A 320 -9.58 11.93 -22.05
N LEU A 321 -9.75 11.68 -23.35
CA LEU A 321 -10.90 12.09 -24.13
C LEU A 321 -11.66 10.86 -24.62
N PHE A 322 -12.97 10.86 -24.37
CA PHE A 322 -13.91 9.82 -24.79
C PHE A 322 -14.98 10.40 -25.72
N PRO A 323 -15.41 9.69 -26.77
CA PRO A 323 -16.65 10.02 -27.46
C PRO A 323 -17.82 9.79 -26.49
N ALA A 324 -18.74 10.72 -26.44
CA ALA A 324 -19.98 10.52 -25.68
C ALA A 324 -20.85 9.42 -26.33
N PRO A 325 -21.46 8.54 -25.51
CA PRO A 325 -22.45 7.56 -26.06
C PRO A 325 -23.57 8.21 -26.77
N GLU A 326 -24.01 7.62 -27.89
CA GLU A 326 -25.21 8.07 -28.65
C GLU A 326 -26.17 6.89 -28.84
N PRO A 327 -27.36 6.91 -28.22
CA PRO A 327 -27.90 7.99 -27.39
C PRO A 327 -27.19 8.08 -26.01
N MET A 328 -27.11 9.32 -25.51
CA MET A 328 -26.55 9.54 -24.16
C MET A 328 -27.46 8.90 -23.09
N PRO A 329 -26.96 8.03 -22.22
CA PRO A 329 -27.76 7.46 -21.15
C PRO A 329 -28.11 8.53 -20.10
N GLN A 330 -29.12 8.25 -19.27
CA GLN A 330 -29.42 9.11 -18.14
C GLN A 330 -28.30 9.04 -17.12
N LEU A 331 -27.70 10.19 -16.79
CA LEU A 331 -26.65 10.29 -15.79
C LEU A 331 -27.18 9.94 -14.39
N ARG A 332 -26.38 9.20 -13.63
CA ARG A 332 -26.59 8.90 -12.22
C ARG A 332 -25.47 9.58 -11.42
N LEU A 333 -25.76 10.81 -10.97
CA LEU A 333 -24.77 11.60 -10.24
C LEU A 333 -24.56 11.05 -8.83
N GLN A 334 -23.30 10.82 -8.45
CA GLN A 334 -22.91 10.56 -7.08
C GLN A 334 -23.00 11.87 -6.29
N ARG A 335 -24.07 12.02 -5.51
CA ARG A 335 -24.46 13.28 -4.88
C ARG A 335 -23.48 13.83 -3.86
N GLU A 336 -22.63 12.99 -3.33
CA GLU A 336 -21.54 13.33 -2.41
C GLU A 336 -20.38 14.03 -3.14
N GLU A 337 -20.23 13.79 -4.45
CA GLU A 337 -19.12 14.28 -5.26
C GLU A 337 -19.58 15.36 -6.27
N VAL A 338 -20.75 15.15 -6.92
CA VAL A 338 -21.22 15.92 -8.05
C VAL A 338 -22.65 16.43 -7.82
N CYS A 339 -22.82 17.76 -7.79
CA CYS A 339 -24.14 18.37 -7.61
C CYS A 339 -24.85 18.71 -8.93
N GLY A 340 -24.14 18.74 -10.06
CA GLY A 340 -24.71 19.05 -11.37
C GLY A 340 -23.85 18.58 -12.53
N ALA A 341 -24.45 18.45 -13.72
CA ALA A 341 -23.73 18.17 -14.94
C ALA A 341 -24.38 18.95 -16.11
N ARG A 342 -23.57 19.41 -17.08
CA ARG A 342 -24.04 20.10 -18.27
C ARG A 342 -23.12 19.95 -19.47
N TRP A 343 -23.66 20.04 -20.65
CA TRP A 343 -22.86 20.19 -21.85
C TRP A 343 -22.41 21.63 -22.04
N ALA A 344 -21.18 21.84 -22.49
CA ALA A 344 -20.60 23.13 -22.78
C ALA A 344 -19.97 23.12 -24.18
N THR A 345 -20.23 24.19 -24.95
CA THR A 345 -19.49 24.49 -26.18
C THR A 345 -18.10 25.03 -25.89
N ALA A 346 -17.24 25.10 -26.90
CA ALA A 346 -15.92 25.71 -26.76
C ALA A 346 -15.98 27.14 -26.19
N ASP A 347 -16.93 27.94 -26.63
CA ASP A 347 -17.06 29.34 -26.19
C ASP A 347 -17.57 29.43 -24.75
N GLU A 348 -18.52 28.58 -24.36
CA GLU A 348 -18.99 28.48 -22.97
C GLU A 348 -17.88 28.00 -22.00
N LEU A 349 -17.05 27.03 -22.42
CA LEU A 349 -15.92 26.57 -21.65
C LEU A 349 -14.91 27.68 -21.37
N LEU A 350 -14.55 28.45 -22.42
CA LEU A 350 -13.63 29.60 -22.27
C LEU A 350 -14.24 30.76 -21.49
N GLU A 351 -15.57 30.94 -21.54
CA GLU A 351 -16.25 31.94 -20.72
C GLU A 351 -16.21 31.57 -19.22
N LEU A 352 -16.43 30.27 -18.88
CA LEU A 352 -16.29 29.79 -17.51
C LEU A 352 -14.89 29.99 -16.97
N ASP A 353 -13.87 29.74 -17.79
CA ASP A 353 -12.46 29.98 -17.42
C ASP A 353 -12.22 31.47 -17.10
N ARG A 354 -12.65 32.38 -17.99
CA ARG A 354 -12.53 33.83 -17.79
C ARG A 354 -13.26 34.33 -16.54
N ARG A 355 -14.33 33.67 -16.11
CA ARG A 355 -15.06 34.00 -14.87
C ARG A 355 -14.47 33.36 -13.61
N GLY A 356 -13.44 32.50 -13.77
CA GLY A 356 -12.90 31.73 -12.64
C GLY A 356 -13.86 30.72 -12.05
N GLU A 357 -14.82 30.23 -12.87
CA GLU A 357 -15.81 29.22 -12.49
C GLU A 357 -15.34 27.80 -12.80
N LEU A 358 -14.19 27.62 -13.49
CA LEU A 358 -13.57 26.32 -13.69
C LEU A 358 -12.65 25.97 -12.53
N HIS A 359 -12.57 24.67 -12.25
CA HIS A 359 -11.57 24.15 -11.30
C HIS A 359 -10.13 24.50 -11.79
N PRO A 360 -9.21 24.96 -10.95
CA PRO A 360 -7.87 25.39 -11.37
C PRO A 360 -7.04 24.31 -12.08
N LEU A 361 -7.33 23.05 -11.87
CA LEU A 361 -6.68 21.94 -12.59
C LEU A 361 -6.98 21.93 -14.10
N LEU A 362 -8.02 22.66 -14.54
CA LEU A 362 -8.37 22.79 -15.97
C LEU A 362 -7.64 23.94 -16.68
N TYR A 363 -6.46 24.35 -16.20
CA TYR A 363 -5.62 25.40 -16.81
C TYR A 363 -5.33 25.18 -18.31
N TYR A 364 -5.59 23.97 -18.82
CA TYR A 364 -5.45 23.56 -20.22
C TYR A 364 -6.78 23.60 -20.99
N CYS A 365 -7.83 24.21 -20.47
CA CYS A 365 -9.18 24.25 -21.08
C CYS A 365 -9.18 24.83 -22.52
N SER A 366 -8.24 25.70 -22.86
CA SER A 366 -8.05 26.21 -24.22
C SER A 366 -7.70 25.10 -25.24
N GLU A 367 -6.93 24.08 -24.82
CA GLU A 367 -6.62 22.90 -25.66
C GLU A 367 -7.90 22.09 -25.93
N ILE A 368 -8.74 21.90 -24.90
CA ILE A 368 -10.02 21.23 -25.03
C ILE A 368 -10.96 22.03 -25.97
N ALA A 369 -11.04 23.34 -25.77
CA ALA A 369 -11.85 24.21 -26.64
C ALA A 369 -11.40 24.14 -28.12
N ALA A 370 -10.09 24.02 -28.37
CA ALA A 370 -9.58 23.82 -29.74
C ALA A 370 -10.02 22.48 -30.32
N LEU A 371 -10.02 21.39 -29.52
CA LEU A 371 -10.53 20.08 -29.94
C LEU A 371 -12.04 20.12 -30.25
N CYS A 372 -12.83 20.86 -29.48
CA CYS A 372 -14.26 21.09 -29.74
C CYS A 372 -14.52 21.75 -31.10
N ARG A 373 -13.67 22.71 -31.51
CA ARG A 373 -13.82 23.46 -32.77
C ARG A 373 -13.28 22.72 -33.99
N GLY A 374 -12.44 21.73 -33.80
CA GLY A 374 -11.80 20.95 -34.86
C GLY A 374 -12.64 19.80 -35.42
N ARG A 375 -13.91 19.66 -34.96
CA ARG A 375 -14.88 18.64 -35.44
C ARG A 375 -15.99 19.22 -36.32
#